data_d9a52239be547fbe8be3eccf53454dc4
#
_entry.id   d9a52239be547fbe8be3eccf53454dc4
#
_cell.length_a   1.000
_cell.length_b   1.000
_cell.length_c   1.000
_cell.angle_alpha   90.00
_cell.angle_beta   90.00
_cell.angle_gamma   90.00
#
_symmetry.space_group_name_H-M   'P 1'
#
loop_
_entity.id
_entity.type
_entity.pdbx_description
1 polymer ?
#
loop_
_entity_poly.entity_id
_entity_poly.type
_entity_poly.pdbx_seq_one_letter_code
_entity_poly.pdbx_strand_id
1 'polypeptide(L)'
;MRSVIAVVAFAWLVLAISPAMAREKQEPTFYSQLGHVPEEARIRLNPLERDSDAVLAGRKLYERHCAECHGATGENGRKGPSLLVPEIQTASSGSLFWVITNGNVRAGMPVWSKLPEPQRWQITTYLRSLGPQ
;
A
#
# COMPACT_ATOMS: atom_id res chain seq x y z
N MET A 1 -41.69 -43.28 -56.20
CA MET A 1 -40.55 -43.26 -55.27
C MET A 1 -40.16 -41.79 -54.99
N ARG A 2 -40.57 -41.26 -53.89
CA ARG A 2 -40.28 -39.87 -53.50
C ARG A 2 -39.62 -39.91 -52.15
N SER A 3 -38.31 -39.66 -52.13
CA SER A 3 -37.50 -39.53 -50.89
C SER A 3 -37.75 -38.19 -50.29
N VAL A 4 -38.26 -38.18 -49.09
CA VAL A 4 -38.40 -36.95 -48.24
C VAL A 4 -37.14 -36.83 -47.37
N ILE A 5 -36.29 -35.88 -47.72
CA ILE A 5 -35.13 -35.55 -46.89
C ILE A 5 -35.60 -34.59 -45.78
N ALA A 6 -35.64 -35.08 -44.55
CA ALA A 6 -35.91 -34.27 -43.39
C ALA A 6 -34.63 -33.47 -43.01
N VAL A 7 -34.68 -32.15 -43.19
CA VAL A 7 -33.66 -31.26 -42.74
C VAL A 7 -33.92 -30.97 -41.27
N VAL A 8 -33.10 -31.56 -40.40
CA VAL A 8 -33.09 -31.23 -38.94
C VAL A 8 -32.28 -29.98 -38.75
N ALA A 9 -32.97 -28.87 -38.54
CA ALA A 9 -32.33 -27.61 -38.15
C ALA A 9 -31.94 -27.67 -36.67
N PHE A 10 -30.65 -27.83 -36.39
CA PHE A 10 -30.09 -27.71 -35.04
C PHE A 10 -29.96 -26.24 -34.72
N ALA A 11 -30.91 -25.72 -33.94
CA ALA A 11 -30.83 -24.37 -33.40
C ALA A 11 -29.80 -24.36 -32.23
N TRP A 12 -28.63 -23.82 -32.49
CA TRP A 12 -27.66 -23.54 -31.45
C TRP A 12 -28.12 -22.35 -30.63
N LEU A 13 -28.67 -22.62 -29.44
CA LEU A 13 -28.97 -21.61 -28.45
C LEU A 13 -27.63 -21.17 -27.80
N VAL A 14 -27.00 -20.13 -28.36
CA VAL A 14 -25.85 -19.51 -27.72
C VAL A 14 -26.37 -18.74 -26.50
N LEU A 15 -26.26 -19.35 -25.33
CA LEU A 15 -26.41 -18.64 -24.06
C LEU A 15 -25.27 -17.62 -23.97
N ALA A 16 -25.56 -16.36 -24.24
CA ALA A 16 -24.67 -15.26 -23.92
C ALA A 16 -24.53 -15.15 -22.39
N ILE A 17 -23.51 -15.80 -21.86
CA ILE A 17 -23.08 -15.56 -20.49
C ILE A 17 -22.45 -14.16 -20.48
N SER A 18 -23.25 -13.16 -20.16
CA SER A 18 -22.73 -11.85 -19.83
C SER A 18 -21.82 -12.04 -18.60
N PRO A 19 -20.51 -11.72 -18.68
CA PRO A 19 -19.72 -11.58 -17.48
C PRO A 19 -20.29 -10.36 -16.77
N ALA A 20 -21.20 -10.58 -15.83
CA ALA A 20 -21.45 -9.61 -14.78
C ALA A 20 -20.09 -9.41 -14.14
N MET A 21 -19.42 -8.32 -14.50
CA MET A 21 -18.21 -7.85 -13.82
C MET A 21 -18.65 -7.59 -12.39
N ALA A 22 -18.54 -8.62 -11.56
CA ALA A 22 -18.57 -8.46 -10.13
C ALA A 22 -17.44 -7.47 -9.83
N ARG A 23 -17.82 -6.22 -9.62
CA ARG A 23 -16.94 -5.19 -9.04
C ARG A 23 -16.62 -5.71 -7.65
N GLU A 24 -15.57 -6.53 -7.59
CA GLU A 24 -15.03 -7.05 -6.37
C GLU A 24 -14.72 -5.82 -5.50
N LYS A 25 -15.50 -5.68 -4.44
CA LYS A 25 -15.34 -4.62 -3.45
C LYS A 25 -14.03 -4.92 -2.77
N GLN A 26 -12.96 -4.36 -3.34
CA GLN A 26 -11.61 -4.56 -2.86
C GLN A 26 -11.59 -4.08 -1.41
N GLU A 27 -11.54 -5.02 -0.49
CA GLU A 27 -11.38 -4.74 0.94
C GLU A 27 -10.15 -3.83 1.06
N PRO A 28 -10.22 -2.76 1.87
CA PRO A 28 -9.10 -1.84 2.00
C PRO A 28 -7.90 -2.61 2.57
N THR A 29 -6.98 -2.96 1.71
CA THR A 29 -5.72 -3.57 2.13
C THR A 29 -4.95 -2.56 2.98
N PHE A 30 -4.09 -3.03 3.88
CA PHE A 30 -3.23 -2.16 4.69
C PHE A 30 -2.44 -1.16 3.83
N TYR A 31 -2.11 -1.53 2.59
CA TYR A 31 -1.33 -0.69 1.66
C TYR A 31 -2.19 0.19 0.73
N SER A 32 -3.51 0.09 0.79
CA SER A 32 -4.43 0.86 -0.07
C SER A 32 -4.24 2.37 0.06
N GLN A 33 -3.76 2.85 1.21
CA GLN A 33 -3.44 4.26 1.45
C GLN A 33 -2.43 4.82 0.43
N LEU A 34 -1.46 4.02 -0.01
CA LEU A 34 -0.48 4.45 -1.01
C LEU A 34 -1.11 4.84 -2.35
N GLY A 35 -2.21 4.17 -2.74
CA GLY A 35 -2.98 4.50 -3.93
C GLY A 35 -3.78 5.81 -3.83
N HIS A 36 -3.98 6.34 -2.62
CA HIS A 36 -4.73 7.56 -2.38
C HIS A 36 -3.85 8.78 -2.07
N VAL A 37 -2.53 8.63 -2.13
CA VAL A 37 -1.59 9.73 -1.91
C VAL A 37 -1.72 10.76 -3.03
N PRO A 38 -2.02 12.05 -2.71
CA PRO A 38 -2.08 13.12 -3.71
C PRO A 38 -0.76 13.28 -4.45
N GLU A 39 -0.82 13.70 -5.71
CA GLU A 39 0.37 13.82 -6.55
C GLU A 39 1.39 14.80 -5.95
N GLU A 40 0.93 15.94 -5.44
CA GLU A 40 1.78 16.94 -4.78
C GLU A 40 2.53 16.38 -3.55
N ALA A 41 1.95 15.42 -2.83
CA ALA A 41 2.61 14.73 -1.74
C ALA A 41 3.59 13.67 -2.26
N ARG A 42 3.22 12.96 -3.33
CA ARG A 42 4.02 11.89 -3.93
C ARG A 42 5.36 12.39 -4.45
N ILE A 43 5.37 13.55 -5.12
CA ILE A 43 6.58 14.17 -5.69
C ILE A 43 7.43 14.91 -4.66
N ARG A 44 6.98 14.99 -3.42
CA ARG A 44 7.69 15.71 -2.36
C ARG A 44 9.01 15.02 -2.04
N LEU A 45 10.12 15.75 -2.14
CA LEU A 45 11.45 15.23 -1.85
C LEU A 45 11.69 15.16 -0.35
N ASN A 46 12.39 14.13 0.07
CA ASN A 46 12.82 14.00 1.45
C ASN A 46 14.10 14.83 1.67
N PRO A 47 14.08 15.88 2.51
CA PRO A 47 15.26 16.71 2.75
C PRO A 47 16.38 15.98 3.50
N LEU A 48 16.10 14.81 4.08
CA LEU A 48 17.03 14.01 4.91
C LEU A 48 17.40 12.68 4.25
N GLU A 49 17.13 12.47 2.97
CA GLU A 49 17.23 11.16 2.31
C GLU A 49 18.63 10.54 2.36
N ARG A 50 19.68 11.37 2.43
CA ARG A 50 21.08 10.92 2.48
C ARG A 50 21.77 11.21 3.83
N ASP A 51 20.99 11.53 4.82
CA ASP A 51 21.49 11.90 6.15
C ASP A 51 21.53 10.66 7.06
N SER A 52 22.75 10.19 7.37
CA SER A 52 22.96 9.04 8.26
C SER A 52 22.48 9.29 9.69
N ASP A 53 22.59 10.53 10.17
CA ASP A 53 22.12 10.89 11.51
C ASP A 53 20.61 10.88 11.57
N ALA A 54 19.95 11.23 10.45
CA ALA A 54 18.50 11.11 10.30
C ALA A 54 18.04 9.64 10.33
N VAL A 55 18.81 8.71 9.77
CA VAL A 55 18.52 7.26 9.89
C VAL A 55 18.54 6.82 11.35
N LEU A 56 19.59 7.20 12.10
CA LEU A 56 19.73 6.85 13.52
C LEU A 56 18.63 7.47 14.39
N ALA A 57 18.31 8.75 14.15
CA ALA A 57 17.23 9.44 14.84
C ALA A 57 15.87 8.82 14.49
N GLY A 58 15.64 8.53 13.22
CA GLY A 58 14.44 7.89 12.71
C GLY A 58 14.20 6.50 13.28
N ARG A 59 15.27 5.71 13.45
CA ARG A 59 15.22 4.42 14.14
C ARG A 59 14.68 4.55 15.56
N LYS A 60 15.19 5.50 16.34
CA LYS A 60 14.74 5.73 17.74
C LYS A 60 13.26 6.15 17.78
N LEU A 61 12.82 6.98 16.84
CA LEU A 61 11.43 7.39 16.72
C LEU A 61 10.53 6.20 16.30
N TYR A 62 10.99 5.39 15.37
CA TYR A 62 10.32 4.18 14.92
C TYR A 62 10.13 3.18 16.08
N GLU A 63 11.18 2.90 16.83
CA GLU A 63 11.15 2.02 18.00
C GLU A 63 10.12 2.49 19.03
N ARG A 64 9.97 3.79 19.21
CA ARG A 64 9.04 4.39 20.17
C ARG A 64 7.59 4.40 19.70
N HIS A 65 7.35 4.63 18.43
CA HIS A 65 6.01 4.95 17.90
C HIS A 65 5.43 3.91 16.94
N CYS A 66 6.26 3.10 16.32
CA CYS A 66 5.86 2.22 15.20
C CYS A 66 6.09 0.74 15.50
N ALA A 67 7.15 0.39 16.21
CA ALA A 67 7.60 -0.98 16.39
C ALA A 67 6.58 -1.88 17.12
N GLU A 68 5.75 -1.33 18.02
CA GLU A 68 4.71 -2.11 18.68
C GLU A 68 3.76 -2.78 17.68
N CYS A 69 3.43 -2.08 16.61
CA CYS A 69 2.53 -2.58 15.58
C CYS A 69 3.27 -3.26 14.43
N HIS A 70 4.39 -2.67 13.95
CA HIS A 70 5.08 -3.11 12.74
C HIS A 70 6.28 -4.03 12.99
N GLY A 71 6.61 -4.31 14.27
CA GLY A 71 7.79 -5.10 14.63
C GLY A 71 9.06 -4.25 14.70
N ALA A 72 10.05 -4.72 15.46
CA ALA A 72 11.29 -3.99 15.71
C ALA A 72 12.13 -3.75 14.45
N THR A 73 11.98 -4.63 13.45
CA THR A 73 12.71 -4.59 12.18
C THR A 73 11.83 -4.19 10.98
N GLY A 74 10.60 -3.77 11.22
CA GLY A 74 9.64 -3.45 10.16
C GLY A 74 8.81 -4.62 9.67
N GLU A 75 8.94 -5.78 10.31
CA GLU A 75 8.18 -6.98 9.99
C GLU A 75 7.82 -7.76 11.26
N ASN A 76 6.92 -8.74 11.09
CA ASN A 76 6.46 -9.60 12.20
C ASN A 76 5.83 -8.83 13.37
N GLY A 77 5.28 -7.66 13.10
CA GLY A 77 4.52 -6.89 14.07
C GLY A 77 3.20 -7.58 14.46
N ARG A 78 2.68 -7.21 15.63
CA ARG A 78 1.47 -7.85 16.18
C ARG A 78 0.16 -7.34 15.57
N LYS A 79 0.16 -6.11 15.03
CA LYS A 79 -1.06 -5.42 14.61
C LYS A 79 -0.94 -4.74 13.25
N GLY A 80 0.28 -4.45 12.81
CA GLY A 80 0.55 -3.76 11.56
C GLY A 80 1.13 -4.68 10.49
N PRO A 81 0.99 -4.31 9.21
CA PRO A 81 1.58 -5.07 8.13
C PRO A 81 3.10 -4.92 8.08
N SER A 82 3.77 -5.82 7.35
CA SER A 82 5.20 -5.70 7.07
C SER A 82 5.49 -4.42 6.29
N LEU A 83 6.56 -3.73 6.65
CA LEU A 83 7.07 -2.56 5.95
C LEU A 83 8.20 -2.90 4.97
N LEU A 84 8.57 -4.19 4.87
CA LEU A 84 9.61 -4.68 3.95
C LEU A 84 9.04 -5.16 2.60
N VAL A 85 7.73 -5.05 2.41
CA VAL A 85 7.07 -5.45 1.16
C VAL A 85 7.38 -4.46 0.02
N PRO A 86 7.36 -4.93 -1.24
CA PRO A 86 7.64 -4.10 -2.41
C PRO A 86 6.81 -2.80 -2.45
N GLU A 87 5.54 -2.84 -2.08
CA GLU A 87 4.64 -1.69 -2.09
C GLU A 87 5.16 -0.53 -1.23
N ILE A 88 5.78 -0.83 -0.10
CA ILE A 88 6.39 0.17 0.78
C ILE A 88 7.79 0.56 0.27
N GLN A 89 8.59 -0.43 -0.12
CA GLN A 89 9.98 -0.17 -0.48
C GLN A 89 10.16 0.54 -1.83
N THR A 90 9.17 0.45 -2.72
CA THR A 90 9.14 1.19 -3.99
C THR A 90 8.36 2.50 -3.92
N ALA A 91 7.60 2.74 -2.84
CA ALA A 91 6.89 4.00 -2.66
C ALA A 91 7.87 5.18 -2.57
N SER A 92 7.47 6.35 -3.07
CA SER A 92 8.28 7.55 -2.90
C SER A 92 8.37 7.98 -1.43
N SER A 93 9.46 8.66 -1.05
CA SER A 93 9.62 9.21 0.30
C SER A 93 8.46 10.15 0.66
N GLY A 94 7.97 10.94 -0.30
CA GLY A 94 6.81 11.80 -0.12
C GLY A 94 5.52 11.02 0.18
N SER A 95 5.33 9.87 -0.48
CA SER A 95 4.19 8.98 -0.20
C SER A 95 4.24 8.41 1.21
N LEU A 96 5.40 7.92 1.63
CA LEU A 96 5.57 7.39 2.99
C LEU A 96 5.36 8.47 4.05
N PHE A 97 5.92 9.67 3.82
CA PHE A 97 5.72 10.82 4.69
C PHE A 97 4.24 11.19 4.82
N TRP A 98 3.50 11.18 3.70
CA TRP A 98 2.07 11.47 3.69
C TRP A 98 1.28 10.42 4.47
N VAL A 99 1.57 9.13 4.28
CA VAL A 99 0.90 8.04 5.01
C VAL A 99 1.19 8.14 6.51
N ILE A 100 2.44 8.41 6.93
CA ILE A 100 2.78 8.64 8.33
C ILE A 100 1.98 9.83 8.88
N THR A 101 1.92 10.93 8.13
CA THR A 101 1.23 12.15 8.57
C THR A 101 -0.26 11.91 8.79
N ASN A 102 -0.93 11.22 7.85
CA ASN A 102 -2.39 11.08 7.83
C ASN A 102 -2.88 9.78 8.46
N GLY A 103 -1.99 8.82 8.66
CA GLY A 103 -2.33 7.49 9.15
C GLY A 103 -3.19 6.69 8.16
N ASN A 104 -3.61 5.53 8.60
CA ASN A 104 -4.66 4.74 7.98
C ASN A 104 -5.63 4.27 9.06
N VAL A 105 -6.44 5.19 9.56
CA VAL A 105 -7.29 5.00 10.75
C VAL A 105 -8.25 3.82 10.57
N ARG A 106 -8.76 3.61 9.35
CA ARG A 106 -9.66 2.49 9.04
C ARG A 106 -8.97 1.13 9.18
N ALA A 107 -7.66 1.07 8.91
CA ALA A 107 -6.84 -0.12 9.10
C ALA A 107 -6.12 -0.14 10.46
N GLY A 108 -6.42 0.80 11.36
CA GLY A 108 -5.87 0.85 12.72
C GLY A 108 -4.55 1.62 12.86
N MET A 109 -4.01 2.23 11.79
CA MET A 109 -2.82 3.07 11.88
C MET A 109 -3.19 4.50 12.32
N PRO A 110 -2.68 4.99 13.45
CA PRO A 110 -2.99 6.34 13.93
C PRO A 110 -2.37 7.44 13.07
N VAL A 111 -2.90 8.65 13.23
CA VAL A 111 -2.40 9.89 12.62
C VAL A 111 -1.18 10.39 13.40
N TRP A 112 -0.06 10.65 12.72
CA TRP A 112 1.18 11.13 13.34
C TRP A 112 1.49 12.60 13.02
N SER A 113 0.51 13.39 12.57
CA SER A 113 0.68 14.82 12.29
C SER A 113 1.13 15.66 13.49
N LYS A 114 0.95 15.15 14.73
CA LYS A 114 1.42 15.78 15.94
C LYS A 114 2.95 15.69 16.14
N LEU A 115 3.62 14.74 15.53
CA LEU A 115 5.06 14.71 15.47
C LEU A 115 5.56 15.88 14.61
N PRO A 116 6.61 16.59 15.03
CA PRO A 116 7.24 17.61 14.21
C PRO A 116 7.60 17.08 12.81
N GLU A 117 7.49 17.93 11.80
CA GLU A 117 7.78 17.54 10.41
C GLU A 117 9.18 16.91 10.25
N PRO A 118 10.26 17.44 10.82
CA PRO A 118 11.57 16.81 10.74
C PRO A 118 11.61 15.38 11.31
N GLN A 119 10.88 15.11 12.39
CA GLN A 119 10.81 13.76 12.96
C GLN A 119 10.08 12.77 12.03
N ARG A 120 9.02 13.20 11.35
CA ARG A 120 8.34 12.37 10.36
C ARG A 120 9.24 12.06 9.16
N TRP A 121 10.06 13.02 8.73
CA TRP A 121 11.09 12.80 7.70
C TRP A 121 12.18 11.84 8.18
N GLN A 122 12.65 11.95 9.42
CA GLN A 122 13.60 11.01 10.01
C GLN A 122 13.04 9.57 10.02
N ILE A 123 11.78 9.39 10.42
CA ILE A 123 11.10 8.07 10.32
C ILE A 123 11.08 7.59 8.87
N THR A 124 10.70 8.45 7.93
CA THR A 124 10.68 8.11 6.50
C THR A 124 12.07 7.67 6.01
N THR A 125 13.12 8.39 6.38
CA THR A 125 14.52 8.07 6.03
C THR A 125 14.92 6.70 6.59
N TYR A 126 14.56 6.41 7.84
CA TYR A 126 14.80 5.09 8.43
C TYR A 126 14.06 3.98 7.68
N LEU A 127 12.78 4.17 7.35
CA LEU A 127 12.00 3.16 6.59
C LEU A 127 12.63 2.86 5.22
N ARG A 128 13.17 3.88 4.56
CA ARG A 128 13.91 3.70 3.30
C ARG A 128 15.20 2.90 3.49
N SER A 129 15.86 3.01 4.64
CA SER A 129 17.07 2.25 4.96
C SER A 129 16.83 0.78 5.26
N LEU A 130 15.59 0.37 5.50
CA LEU A 130 15.21 -1.03 5.72
C LEU A 130 15.16 -1.86 4.43
N GLY A 131 15.04 -1.21 3.28
CA GLY A 131 14.98 -1.87 1.97
C GLY A 131 16.34 -2.29 1.44
N PRO A 132 16.35 -2.97 0.28
CA PRO A 132 17.59 -3.30 -0.43
C PRO A 132 18.38 -2.02 -0.74
N GLN A 133 19.68 -2.03 -0.47
CA GLN A 133 20.60 -0.95 -0.82
C GLN A 133 21.13 -1.12 -2.23
#